data_bfa8baaf0591ca9dd853cbd199bb74b0
#
_entry.id   bfa8baaf0591ca9dd853cbd199bb74b0
#
_cell.length_a   1.000
_cell.length_b   1.000
_cell.length_c   1.000
_cell.angle_alpha   90.00
_cell.angle_beta   90.00
_cell.angle_gamma   90.00
#
_symmetry.space_group_name_H-M   'P 1'
#
loop_
_entity.id
_entity.type
_entity.pdbx_description
1 polymer ?
#
loop_
_entity_poly.entity_id
_entity_poly.type
_entity_poly.pdbx_seq_one_letter_code
_entity_poly.pdbx_strand_id
1 'polypeptide(L)'
;MRRLIQAIAFVMLIAPVQATDHDQQFTNPLNDSGPDPWMTWHDGHYYLAATTWGDASVGLTMRKAKTIAGLKQADPVQIYQDDTADRCCNYWAPEFFLLDGPNGKRWYGYFTGGAAGDDFVNTQFMHVIESESTDPLGPYTYKGKLVERNALDGSVMQMGGKMYAIYSVWNETQDLAIKEMSSPWQTVGEETVISRPELDWEIQEGTVNEGPVALHRDEETWILYAASACWGPNYKLGMLTYAGGDPLDATSWSKHPAPVFERADEHGVYAPGHNTFFESPDGSELWMAYHANDAESDVCDMGRTPRIQQVGWTDDGRPDFGVPASEETRLPVPSRGDRPGSD
;
A
#
# COMPACT_ATOMS: atom_id res chain seq x y z
N MET A 1 -63.70 35.14 37.28
CA MET A 1 -62.24 35.30 37.24
C MET A 1 -61.60 33.95 36.81
N ARG A 2 -61.22 33.79 35.56
CA ARG A 2 -60.52 32.60 35.05
C ARG A 2 -59.03 32.95 35.00
N ARG A 3 -58.18 32.23 35.72
CA ARG A 3 -56.72 32.36 35.66
C ARG A 3 -56.22 31.53 34.50
N LEU A 4 -55.53 32.21 33.54
CA LEU A 4 -54.71 31.55 32.49
C LEU A 4 -53.42 31.07 33.13
N ILE A 5 -53.12 29.79 33.00
CA ILE A 5 -51.84 29.23 33.32
C ILE A 5 -51.05 29.21 32.00
N GLN A 6 -49.98 30.03 31.90
CA GLN A 6 -49.00 29.94 30.79
C GLN A 6 -48.03 28.79 31.09
N ALA A 7 -48.01 27.80 30.22
CA ALA A 7 -47.00 26.77 30.23
C ALA A 7 -45.73 27.29 29.48
N ILE A 8 -44.62 27.38 30.19
CA ILE A 8 -43.30 27.69 29.61
C ILE A 8 -42.70 26.38 29.12
N ALA A 9 -42.59 26.23 27.80
CA ALA A 9 -41.89 25.12 27.21
C ALA A 9 -40.37 25.39 27.29
N PHE A 10 -39.65 24.56 28.02
CA PHE A 10 -38.19 24.57 28.07
C PHE A 10 -37.67 23.79 26.83
N VAL A 11 -37.11 24.48 25.85
CA VAL A 11 -36.36 23.88 24.76
C VAL A 11 -34.94 23.58 25.26
N MET A 12 -34.65 22.29 25.51
CA MET A 12 -33.28 21.87 25.72
C MET A 12 -32.53 21.95 24.39
N LEU A 13 -31.64 22.89 24.27
CA LEU A 13 -30.61 22.90 23.23
C LEU A 13 -29.61 21.81 23.57
N ILE A 14 -29.67 20.72 22.82
CA ILE A 14 -28.61 19.68 22.85
C ILE A 14 -27.42 20.29 22.11
N ALA A 15 -26.37 20.67 22.82
CA ALA A 15 -25.13 21.06 22.20
C ALA A 15 -24.52 19.82 21.48
N PRO A 16 -23.94 19.99 20.28
CA PRO A 16 -23.25 18.87 19.63
C PRO A 16 -22.13 18.40 20.57
N VAL A 17 -22.06 17.10 20.80
CA VAL A 17 -20.95 16.45 21.48
C VAL A 17 -19.73 16.71 20.60
N GLN A 18 -18.81 17.56 21.05
CA GLN A 18 -17.50 17.68 20.40
C GLN A 18 -16.83 16.32 20.47
N ALA A 19 -16.33 15.84 19.32
CA ALA A 19 -15.47 14.66 19.24
C ALA A 19 -14.36 14.80 20.30
N THR A 20 -14.13 13.74 21.06
CA THR A 20 -13.08 13.76 22.07
C THR A 20 -11.73 13.74 21.36
N ASP A 21 -10.67 14.30 21.97
CA ASP A 21 -9.28 14.32 21.40
C ASP A 21 -8.82 12.93 20.91
N HIS A 22 -9.37 11.85 21.46
CA HIS A 22 -9.08 10.48 21.06
C HIS A 22 -9.58 10.11 19.65
N ASP A 23 -10.57 10.79 19.10
CA ASP A 23 -11.11 10.51 17.76
C ASP A 23 -10.32 11.24 16.65
N GLN A 24 -9.41 12.14 17.03
CA GLN A 24 -8.60 12.95 16.10
C GLN A 24 -7.14 12.54 16.03
N GLN A 25 -6.70 11.58 16.82
CA GLN A 25 -5.33 11.10 16.88
C GLN A 25 -5.28 9.57 16.94
N PHE A 26 -4.17 9.01 16.44
CA PHE A 26 -3.86 7.60 16.54
C PHE A 26 -2.36 7.41 16.83
N THR A 27 -1.96 6.18 17.12
CA THR A 27 -0.55 5.76 17.19
C THR A 27 -0.35 4.57 16.25
N ASN A 28 0.83 4.45 15.65
CA ASN A 28 1.28 3.22 15.00
C ASN A 28 1.65 2.16 16.06
N PRO A 29 1.67 0.85 15.71
CA PRO A 29 1.16 0.28 14.48
C PRO A 29 -0.37 0.22 14.40
N LEU A 30 -0.91 -0.05 13.20
CA LEU A 30 -2.35 -0.24 13.01
C LEU A 30 -2.83 -1.61 13.51
N ASN A 31 -1.99 -2.64 13.40
CA ASN A 31 -2.25 -4.00 13.85
C ASN A 31 -0.94 -4.69 14.24
N ASP A 32 -1.01 -5.78 14.97
CA ASP A 32 0.16 -6.56 15.43
C ASP A 32 0.83 -7.35 14.30
N SER A 33 0.20 -7.46 13.14
CA SER A 33 0.70 -8.12 11.94
C SER A 33 0.05 -7.55 10.70
N GLY A 34 0.83 -7.29 9.67
CA GLY A 34 0.38 -6.78 8.38
C GLY A 34 1.55 -6.37 7.50
N PRO A 35 2.41 -7.35 7.09
CA PRO A 35 3.48 -7.09 6.15
C PRO A 35 2.95 -6.61 4.81
N ASP A 36 3.74 -5.77 4.12
CA ASP A 36 3.45 -5.32 2.77
C ASP A 36 2.04 -4.73 2.65
N PRO A 37 1.71 -3.69 3.46
CA PRO A 37 0.34 -3.20 3.59
C PRO A 37 -0.09 -2.39 2.37
N TRP A 38 -1.27 -2.69 1.85
CA TRP A 38 -2.02 -1.82 0.95
C TRP A 38 -3.16 -1.15 1.69
N MET A 39 -3.35 0.15 1.49
CA MET A 39 -4.42 0.90 2.13
C MET A 39 -5.06 1.90 1.17
N THR A 40 -6.37 2.12 1.32
CA THR A 40 -7.11 3.16 0.60
C THR A 40 -8.29 3.69 1.40
N TRP A 41 -8.75 4.90 1.02
CA TRP A 41 -10.06 5.43 1.39
C TRP A 41 -11.00 5.34 0.19
N HIS A 42 -12.10 4.65 0.33
CA HIS A 42 -13.10 4.51 -0.72
C HIS A 42 -14.51 4.42 -0.14
N ASP A 43 -15.45 5.14 -0.74
CA ASP A 43 -16.88 5.13 -0.38
C ASP A 43 -17.13 5.18 1.14
N GLY A 44 -16.52 6.16 1.81
CA GLY A 44 -16.73 6.43 3.23
C GLY A 44 -16.03 5.46 4.21
N HIS A 45 -15.10 4.63 3.72
CA HIS A 45 -14.37 3.66 4.54
C HIS A 45 -12.88 3.59 4.18
N TYR A 46 -12.06 3.30 5.18
CA TYR A 46 -10.70 2.80 5.00
C TYR A 46 -10.73 1.31 4.75
N TYR A 47 -9.86 0.86 3.87
CA TYR A 47 -9.58 -0.54 3.59
C TYR A 47 -8.10 -0.80 3.79
N LEU A 48 -7.76 -1.93 4.40
CA LEU A 48 -6.38 -2.36 4.64
C LEU A 48 -6.26 -3.84 4.29
N ALA A 49 -5.38 -4.16 3.35
CA ALA A 49 -4.93 -5.51 3.03
C ALA A 49 -3.44 -5.64 3.30
N ALA A 50 -2.95 -6.86 3.48
CA ALA A 50 -1.57 -7.15 3.72
C ALA A 50 -1.23 -8.58 3.27
N THR A 51 0.04 -8.91 3.22
CA THR A 51 0.53 -10.27 3.00
C THR A 51 -0.15 -11.26 3.95
N THR A 52 -0.57 -12.39 3.40
CA THR A 52 -0.95 -13.58 4.16
C THR A 52 -0.03 -14.73 3.77
N TRP A 53 0.63 -15.34 4.75
CA TRP A 53 1.62 -16.38 4.54
C TRP A 53 1.10 -17.72 5.05
N GLY A 54 1.22 -18.76 4.24
CA GLY A 54 0.80 -20.10 4.66
C GLY A 54 0.40 -20.99 3.48
N ASP A 55 -0.24 -22.11 3.84
CA ASP A 55 -0.73 -23.12 2.91
C ASP A 55 -2.09 -22.74 2.28
N ALA A 56 -2.74 -23.67 1.62
CA ALA A 56 -4.02 -23.48 0.94
C ALA A 56 -5.19 -23.11 1.88
N SER A 57 -5.00 -23.08 3.20
CA SER A 57 -6.01 -22.60 4.13
C SER A 57 -6.07 -21.08 4.27
N VAL A 58 -5.01 -20.38 3.84
CA VAL A 58 -4.99 -18.91 3.82
C VAL A 58 -5.59 -18.36 2.53
N GLY A 59 -5.92 -17.07 2.55
CA GLY A 59 -6.40 -16.35 1.39
C GLY A 59 -6.10 -14.86 1.56
N LEU A 60 -6.34 -14.08 0.54
CA LEU A 60 -6.29 -12.63 0.65
C LEU A 60 -7.41 -12.15 1.56
N THR A 61 -7.05 -11.30 2.51
CA THR A 61 -8.00 -10.70 3.45
C THR A 61 -7.93 -9.18 3.39
N MET A 62 -9.03 -8.52 3.77
CA MET A 62 -9.11 -7.08 3.82
C MET A 62 -9.92 -6.63 5.03
N ARG A 63 -9.42 -5.62 5.75
CA ARG A 63 -10.13 -4.95 6.85
C ARG A 63 -10.87 -3.74 6.30
N LYS A 64 -12.02 -3.41 6.88
CA LYS A 64 -12.83 -2.25 6.48
C LYS A 64 -13.35 -1.53 7.72
N ALA A 65 -13.17 -0.21 7.79
CA ALA A 65 -13.72 0.61 8.87
C ALA A 65 -13.91 2.06 8.44
N LYS A 66 -14.77 2.80 9.15
CA LYS A 66 -14.98 4.24 8.90
C LYS A 66 -13.88 5.12 9.48
N THR A 67 -13.08 4.63 10.43
CA THR A 67 -12.05 5.39 11.15
C THR A 67 -10.78 4.57 11.29
N ILE A 68 -9.63 5.24 11.48
CA ILE A 68 -8.35 4.55 11.77
C ILE A 68 -8.47 3.70 13.06
N ALA A 69 -9.08 4.26 14.12
CA ALA A 69 -9.31 3.49 15.35
C ALA A 69 -10.20 2.25 15.12
N GLY A 70 -11.22 2.37 14.27
CA GLY A 70 -12.06 1.24 13.86
C GLY A 70 -11.30 0.22 13.02
N LEU A 71 -10.39 0.67 12.15
CA LEU A 71 -9.58 -0.22 11.31
C LEU A 71 -8.65 -1.12 12.14
N LYS A 72 -8.08 -0.57 13.23
CA LYS A 72 -7.27 -1.34 14.21
C LYS A 72 -8.05 -2.49 14.87
N GLN A 73 -9.36 -2.38 14.97
CA GLN A 73 -10.25 -3.33 15.66
C GLN A 73 -11.07 -4.21 14.69
N ALA A 74 -11.09 -3.86 13.40
CA ALA A 74 -11.88 -4.59 12.41
C ALA A 74 -11.30 -5.99 12.17
N ASP A 75 -12.15 -7.01 12.19
CA ASP A 75 -11.76 -8.35 11.77
C ASP A 75 -11.48 -8.36 10.26
N PRO A 76 -10.45 -9.10 9.80
CA PRO A 76 -10.20 -9.28 8.38
C PRO A 76 -11.29 -10.13 7.73
N VAL A 77 -11.78 -9.69 6.57
CA VAL A 77 -12.71 -10.41 5.73
C VAL A 77 -11.92 -11.08 4.61
N GLN A 78 -12.11 -12.40 4.42
CA GLN A 78 -11.51 -13.10 3.29
C GLN A 78 -12.19 -12.65 1.99
N ILE A 79 -11.40 -12.10 1.06
CA ILE A 79 -11.87 -11.56 -0.22
C ILE A 79 -11.56 -12.47 -1.41
N TYR A 80 -10.51 -13.29 -1.31
CA TYR A 80 -10.13 -14.25 -2.34
C TYR A 80 -9.37 -15.42 -1.73
N GLN A 81 -9.61 -16.62 -2.26
CA GLN A 81 -8.85 -17.83 -1.98
C GLN A 81 -8.92 -18.75 -3.21
N ASP A 82 -7.83 -19.46 -3.46
CA ASP A 82 -7.73 -20.45 -4.55
C ASP A 82 -7.02 -21.70 -4.01
N ASP A 83 -7.48 -22.87 -4.40
CA ASP A 83 -6.88 -24.16 -4.02
C ASP A 83 -6.07 -24.80 -5.14
N THR A 84 -5.91 -24.09 -6.27
CA THR A 84 -5.09 -24.56 -7.39
C THR A 84 -3.63 -24.58 -7.00
N ALA A 85 -2.97 -25.72 -7.22
CA ALA A 85 -1.66 -26.03 -6.65
C ALA A 85 -0.53 -25.03 -6.97
N ASP A 86 -0.61 -24.27 -8.06
CA ASP A 86 0.38 -23.27 -8.50
C ASP A 86 0.09 -21.84 -8.04
N ARG A 87 -1.00 -21.63 -7.27
CA ARG A 87 -1.40 -20.30 -6.75
C ARG A 87 -2.26 -20.36 -5.49
N CYS A 88 -2.16 -21.43 -4.74
CA CYS A 88 -2.97 -21.65 -3.53
C CYS A 88 -2.50 -20.84 -2.33
N CYS A 89 -1.25 -20.42 -2.34
CA CYS A 89 -0.50 -20.27 -1.11
C CYS A 89 0.39 -19.05 -1.16
N ASN A 90 0.80 -18.57 0.07
CA ASN A 90 1.76 -17.48 0.17
C ASN A 90 1.33 -16.24 -0.64
N TYR A 91 0.16 -15.68 -0.30
CA TYR A 91 -0.38 -14.49 -0.96
C TYR A 91 0.33 -13.24 -0.44
N TRP A 92 1.35 -12.75 -1.17
CA TRP A 92 2.20 -11.66 -0.74
C TRP A 92 1.88 -10.36 -1.46
N ALA A 93 2.17 -9.24 -0.78
CA ALA A 93 2.18 -7.89 -1.31
C ALA A 93 0.97 -7.57 -2.20
N PRO A 94 -0.26 -7.67 -1.67
CA PRO A 94 -1.45 -7.38 -2.45
C PRO A 94 -1.59 -5.87 -2.70
N GLU A 95 -1.72 -5.48 -3.97
CA GLU A 95 -2.01 -4.12 -4.42
C GLU A 95 -3.36 -4.08 -5.13
N PHE A 96 -4.20 -3.08 -4.84
CA PHE A 96 -5.52 -2.97 -5.46
C PHE A 96 -5.72 -1.61 -6.13
N PHE A 97 -6.23 -1.64 -7.37
CA PHE A 97 -6.49 -0.44 -8.16
C PHE A 97 -7.91 -0.44 -8.71
N LEU A 98 -8.59 0.69 -8.62
CA LEU A 98 -9.90 0.90 -9.25
C LEU A 98 -9.69 1.41 -10.67
N LEU A 99 -9.72 0.51 -11.66
CA LEU A 99 -9.38 0.80 -13.05
C LEU A 99 -10.58 0.62 -13.99
N ASP A 100 -10.55 1.34 -15.09
CA ASP A 100 -11.44 1.10 -16.21
C ASP A 100 -10.91 -0.09 -17.03
N GLY A 101 -11.74 -1.11 -17.20
CA GLY A 101 -11.43 -2.33 -17.94
C GLY A 101 -12.56 -2.74 -18.86
N PRO A 102 -12.43 -3.87 -19.59
CA PRO A 102 -13.44 -4.37 -20.50
C PRO A 102 -14.83 -4.59 -19.87
N ASN A 103 -14.88 -4.84 -18.55
CA ASN A 103 -16.12 -5.03 -17.79
C ASN A 103 -16.60 -3.75 -17.06
N GLY A 104 -16.09 -2.57 -17.47
CA GLY A 104 -16.31 -1.30 -16.82
C GLY A 104 -15.35 -1.07 -15.67
N LYS A 105 -15.67 -0.10 -14.79
CA LYS A 105 -14.83 0.27 -13.65
C LYS A 105 -14.92 -0.79 -12.56
N ARG A 106 -13.77 -1.41 -12.21
CA ARG A 106 -13.65 -2.52 -11.27
C ARG A 106 -12.39 -2.36 -10.40
N TRP A 107 -12.37 -2.99 -9.23
CA TRP A 107 -11.15 -3.20 -8.49
C TRP A 107 -10.38 -4.39 -9.09
N TYR A 108 -9.11 -4.18 -9.32
CA TYR A 108 -8.17 -5.21 -9.72
C TYR A 108 -7.16 -5.39 -8.61
N GLY A 109 -7.04 -6.63 -8.11
CA GLY A 109 -6.03 -7.00 -7.11
C GLY A 109 -4.86 -7.68 -7.80
N TYR A 110 -3.67 -7.21 -7.50
CA TYR A 110 -2.39 -7.77 -7.94
C TYR A 110 -1.71 -8.35 -6.71
N PHE A 111 -1.27 -9.58 -6.79
CA PHE A 111 -0.61 -10.23 -5.67
C PHE A 111 0.40 -11.26 -6.16
N THR A 112 1.40 -11.52 -5.36
CA THR A 112 2.30 -12.64 -5.54
C THR A 112 1.69 -13.87 -4.89
N GLY A 113 1.67 -14.99 -5.56
CA GLY A 113 1.15 -16.25 -5.04
C GLY A 113 1.84 -17.43 -5.70
N GLY A 114 1.85 -18.57 -5.04
CA GLY A 114 2.56 -19.74 -5.56
C GLY A 114 2.09 -21.07 -4.99
N ALA A 115 2.93 -22.08 -5.12
CA ALA A 115 2.73 -23.40 -4.54
C ALA A 115 2.99 -23.39 -3.03
N ALA A 116 2.49 -24.40 -2.34
CA ALA A 116 2.85 -24.66 -0.96
C ALA A 116 4.33 -25.00 -0.82
N GLY A 117 4.97 -24.56 0.28
CA GLY A 117 6.39 -24.80 0.59
C GLY A 117 7.26 -23.57 0.42
N ASP A 118 8.56 -23.75 0.37
CA ASP A 118 9.59 -22.70 0.56
C ASP A 118 10.38 -22.41 -0.73
N ASP A 119 10.03 -23.04 -1.86
CA ASP A 119 10.70 -22.79 -3.14
C ASP A 119 10.16 -21.53 -3.82
N PHE A 120 10.28 -20.40 -3.13
CA PHE A 120 9.68 -19.12 -3.55
C PHE A 120 10.23 -18.64 -4.89
N VAL A 121 11.53 -18.80 -5.16
CA VAL A 121 12.16 -18.33 -6.40
C VAL A 121 11.57 -19.00 -7.65
N ASN A 122 11.13 -20.26 -7.53
CA ASN A 122 10.62 -21.02 -8.68
C ASN A 122 9.10 -21.11 -8.74
N THR A 123 8.40 -20.84 -7.63
CA THR A 123 6.95 -21.05 -7.55
C THR A 123 6.12 -19.76 -7.45
N GLN A 124 6.73 -18.64 -7.10
CA GLN A 124 6.01 -17.37 -6.96
C GLN A 124 5.83 -16.67 -8.30
N PHE A 125 4.57 -16.30 -8.59
CA PHE A 125 4.16 -15.55 -9.77
C PHE A 125 3.24 -14.40 -9.36
N MET A 126 3.19 -13.38 -10.17
CA MET A 126 2.19 -12.32 -10.02
C MET A 126 0.86 -12.73 -10.64
N HIS A 127 -0.19 -12.64 -9.86
CA HIS A 127 -1.56 -12.98 -10.24
C HIS A 127 -2.46 -11.75 -10.21
N VAL A 128 -3.52 -11.79 -11.03
CA VAL A 128 -4.52 -10.72 -11.09
C VAL A 128 -5.91 -11.29 -10.83
N ILE A 129 -6.65 -10.59 -10.00
CA ILE A 129 -8.08 -10.82 -9.72
C ILE A 129 -8.89 -9.56 -10.04
N GLU A 130 -10.13 -9.73 -10.49
CA GLU A 130 -11.07 -8.66 -10.82
C GLU A 130 -12.31 -8.75 -9.94
N SER A 131 -12.73 -7.64 -9.33
CA SER A 131 -13.97 -7.57 -8.57
C SER A 131 -15.20 -7.58 -9.48
N GLU A 132 -16.34 -8.04 -8.97
CA GLU A 132 -17.61 -7.98 -9.69
C GLU A 132 -18.26 -6.58 -9.66
N SER A 133 -17.78 -5.69 -8.81
CA SER A 133 -18.31 -4.34 -8.61
C SER A 133 -17.22 -3.33 -8.26
N THR A 134 -17.62 -2.13 -7.83
CA THR A 134 -16.71 -1.11 -7.25
C THR A 134 -16.56 -1.24 -5.73
N ASP A 135 -17.00 -2.35 -5.10
CA ASP A 135 -16.71 -2.63 -3.70
C ASP A 135 -15.33 -3.31 -3.59
N PRO A 136 -14.36 -2.76 -2.83
CA PRO A 136 -13.07 -3.38 -2.60
C PRO A 136 -13.12 -4.78 -1.95
N LEU A 137 -14.20 -5.11 -1.25
CA LEU A 137 -14.39 -6.45 -0.67
C LEU A 137 -14.80 -7.52 -1.70
N GLY A 138 -14.99 -7.16 -2.96
CA GLY A 138 -15.31 -8.09 -4.04
C GLY A 138 -16.80 -8.43 -4.14
N PRO A 139 -17.17 -9.67 -4.52
CA PRO A 139 -16.31 -10.84 -4.76
C PRO A 139 -15.34 -10.67 -5.93
N TYR A 140 -14.26 -11.47 -5.93
CA TYR A 140 -13.21 -11.43 -6.94
C TYR A 140 -13.17 -12.70 -7.78
N THR A 141 -12.84 -12.52 -9.07
CA THR A 141 -12.61 -13.60 -10.03
C THR A 141 -11.18 -13.55 -10.55
N TYR A 142 -10.52 -14.70 -10.63
CA TYR A 142 -9.16 -14.84 -11.17
C TYR A 142 -9.11 -14.49 -12.67
N LYS A 143 -8.09 -13.72 -13.05
CA LYS A 143 -7.90 -13.25 -14.45
C LYS A 143 -6.70 -13.89 -15.14
N GLY A 144 -5.67 -14.28 -14.42
CA GLY A 144 -4.45 -14.84 -14.99
C GLY A 144 -3.19 -14.39 -14.25
N LYS A 145 -2.05 -14.87 -14.75
CA LYS A 145 -0.74 -14.33 -14.39
C LYS A 145 -0.54 -12.99 -15.11
N LEU A 146 0.06 -12.01 -14.43
CA LEU A 146 0.35 -10.71 -15.03
C LEU A 146 1.52 -10.79 -16.02
N VAL A 147 2.54 -11.60 -15.67
CA VAL A 147 3.69 -11.93 -16.52
C VAL A 147 3.98 -13.43 -16.45
N GLU A 148 4.61 -13.98 -17.50
CA GLU A 148 4.84 -15.43 -17.64
C GLU A 148 6.11 -15.93 -16.94
N ARG A 149 6.83 -15.07 -16.22
CA ARG A 149 8.02 -15.42 -15.45
C ARG A 149 7.77 -15.27 -13.95
N ASN A 150 8.62 -15.88 -13.14
CA ASN A 150 8.64 -15.62 -11.71
C ASN A 150 8.94 -14.14 -11.45
N ALA A 151 8.05 -13.53 -10.72
CA ALA A 151 8.10 -12.13 -10.37
C ALA A 151 7.23 -11.89 -9.13
N LEU A 152 7.47 -10.79 -8.44
CA LEU A 152 6.73 -10.44 -7.23
C LEU A 152 6.43 -8.94 -7.16
N ASP A 153 5.55 -8.57 -6.22
CA ASP A 153 5.24 -7.18 -5.84
C ASP A 153 4.72 -6.33 -7.01
N GLY A 154 3.73 -6.87 -7.73
CA GLY A 154 3.16 -6.20 -8.88
C GLY A 154 2.28 -5.02 -8.51
N SER A 155 2.57 -3.86 -9.10
CA SER A 155 1.80 -2.63 -8.98
C SER A 155 1.49 -2.04 -10.36
N VAL A 156 0.59 -1.04 -10.41
CA VAL A 156 0.18 -0.41 -11.68
C VAL A 156 0.50 1.08 -11.66
N MET A 157 1.23 1.52 -12.68
CA MET A 157 1.44 2.92 -12.98
C MET A 157 0.58 3.35 -14.17
N GLN A 158 -0.14 4.46 -14.04
CA GLN A 158 -0.87 5.08 -15.13
C GLN A 158 -0.15 6.35 -15.58
N MET A 159 0.26 6.42 -16.85
CA MET A 159 0.99 7.56 -17.38
C MET A 159 0.67 7.78 -18.86
N GLY A 160 0.43 9.03 -19.28
CA GLY A 160 0.19 9.37 -20.68
C GLY A 160 -1.01 8.66 -21.31
N GLY A 161 -2.02 8.29 -20.51
CA GLY A 161 -3.19 7.54 -20.97
C GLY A 161 -2.95 6.03 -21.19
N LYS A 162 -1.80 5.53 -20.78
CA LYS A 162 -1.43 4.12 -20.78
C LYS A 162 -1.30 3.58 -19.37
N MET A 163 -1.34 2.25 -19.24
CA MET A 163 -1.05 1.52 -18.00
C MET A 163 0.27 0.76 -18.17
N TYR A 164 1.02 0.69 -17.08
CA TYR A 164 2.26 -0.06 -17.00
C TYR A 164 2.22 -0.92 -15.73
N ALA A 165 2.58 -2.18 -15.84
CA ALA A 165 2.92 -3.01 -14.70
C ALA A 165 4.35 -2.67 -14.27
N ILE A 166 4.54 -2.39 -12.98
CA ILE A 166 5.86 -2.25 -12.35
C ILE A 166 5.96 -3.34 -11.28
N TYR A 167 7.09 -4.01 -11.22
CA TYR A 167 7.22 -5.21 -10.39
C TYR A 167 8.69 -5.58 -10.17
N SER A 168 8.92 -6.54 -9.27
CA SER A 168 10.25 -7.07 -9.00
C SER A 168 10.47 -8.41 -9.70
N VAL A 169 11.68 -8.61 -10.24
CA VAL A 169 12.07 -9.83 -10.97
C VAL A 169 13.41 -10.37 -10.49
N TRP A 170 13.53 -11.68 -10.43
CA TRP A 170 14.80 -12.34 -10.18
C TRP A 170 15.61 -12.46 -11.46
N ASN A 171 16.75 -11.78 -11.48
CA ASN A 171 17.85 -11.94 -12.43
C ASN A 171 19.10 -12.44 -11.69
N GLU A 172 20.28 -11.84 -11.93
CA GLU A 172 21.45 -12.04 -11.04
C GLU A 172 21.24 -11.37 -9.69
N THR A 173 20.46 -10.29 -9.67
CA THR A 173 19.93 -9.57 -8.52
C THR A 173 18.42 -9.53 -8.60
N GLN A 174 17.74 -9.08 -7.56
CA GLN A 174 16.31 -8.79 -7.59
C GLN A 174 16.11 -7.35 -8.05
N ASP A 175 15.63 -7.20 -9.28
CA ASP A 175 15.59 -5.94 -10.02
C ASP A 175 14.15 -5.43 -10.16
N LEU A 176 13.98 -4.11 -10.36
CA LEU A 176 12.68 -3.56 -10.76
C LEU A 176 12.53 -3.57 -12.29
N ALA A 177 11.37 -4.02 -12.73
CA ALA A 177 11.00 -4.07 -14.14
C ALA A 177 9.70 -3.30 -14.38
N ILE A 178 9.55 -2.84 -15.63
CA ILE A 178 8.35 -2.20 -16.15
C ILE A 178 7.91 -2.86 -17.46
N LYS A 179 6.60 -2.98 -17.68
CA LYS A 179 6.02 -3.52 -18.91
C LYS A 179 4.69 -2.85 -19.22
N GLU A 180 4.43 -2.52 -20.51
CA GLU A 180 3.15 -1.91 -20.92
C GLU A 180 1.99 -2.91 -20.72
N MET A 181 0.83 -2.40 -20.33
CA MET A 181 -0.40 -3.18 -20.16
C MET A 181 -1.41 -2.82 -21.23
N SER A 182 -2.03 -3.84 -21.86
CA SER A 182 -3.13 -3.67 -22.80
C SER A 182 -4.51 -3.71 -22.13
N SER A 183 -4.58 -4.26 -20.94
CA SER A 183 -5.75 -4.29 -20.08
C SER A 183 -5.30 -4.43 -18.61
N PRO A 184 -6.18 -4.27 -17.62
CA PRO A 184 -5.79 -4.42 -16.23
C PRO A 184 -5.19 -5.77 -15.83
N TRP A 185 -5.26 -6.79 -16.67
CA TRP A 185 -4.70 -8.12 -16.38
C TRP A 185 -3.80 -8.68 -17.49
N GLN A 186 -3.44 -7.86 -18.48
CA GLN A 186 -2.61 -8.32 -19.61
C GLN A 186 -1.50 -7.33 -19.91
N THR A 187 -0.27 -7.81 -19.92
CA THR A 187 0.89 -7.05 -20.38
C THR A 187 1.16 -7.31 -21.88
N VAL A 188 1.81 -6.36 -22.54
CA VAL A 188 2.23 -6.42 -23.96
C VAL A 188 3.65 -5.88 -24.12
N GLY A 189 4.28 -6.25 -25.23
CA GLY A 189 5.64 -5.79 -25.54
C GLY A 189 6.70 -6.46 -24.69
N GLU A 190 7.90 -5.87 -24.70
CA GLU A 190 9.05 -6.37 -23.95
C GLU A 190 9.08 -5.77 -22.54
N GLU A 191 9.69 -6.50 -21.62
CA GLU A 191 10.00 -6.06 -20.26
C GLU A 191 11.28 -5.23 -20.27
N THR A 192 11.31 -4.14 -19.49
CA THR A 192 12.51 -3.34 -19.28
C THR A 192 12.86 -3.30 -17.80
N VAL A 193 14.10 -3.62 -17.46
CA VAL A 193 14.64 -3.40 -16.12
C VAL A 193 14.98 -1.91 -15.97
N ILE A 194 14.35 -1.26 -14.99
CA ILE A 194 14.50 0.18 -14.72
C ILE A 194 15.34 0.50 -13.48
N SER A 195 15.57 -0.48 -12.60
CA SER A 195 16.48 -0.33 -11.45
C SER A 195 17.11 -1.67 -11.09
N ARG A 196 18.39 -1.62 -10.69
CA ARG A 196 19.11 -2.71 -10.04
C ARG A 196 19.65 -2.24 -8.70
N PRO A 197 19.81 -3.12 -7.71
CA PRO A 197 20.44 -2.77 -6.44
C PRO A 197 21.96 -2.60 -6.66
N GLU A 198 22.40 -1.37 -6.85
CA GLU A 198 23.79 -1.01 -7.21
C GLU A 198 24.46 -0.11 -6.17
N LEU A 199 23.66 0.61 -5.34
CA LEU A 199 24.20 1.53 -4.34
C LEU A 199 24.49 0.76 -3.02
N ASP A 200 25.54 1.16 -2.31
CA ASP A 200 25.97 0.52 -1.06
C ASP A 200 24.81 0.34 -0.05
N TRP A 201 23.90 1.28 0.01
CA TRP A 201 22.76 1.23 0.92
C TRP A 201 21.64 0.25 0.44
N GLU A 202 21.62 -0.12 -0.84
CA GLU A 202 20.64 -1.07 -1.40
C GLU A 202 21.05 -2.53 -1.19
N ILE A 203 22.29 -2.80 -0.82
CA ILE A 203 22.88 -4.15 -0.79
C ILE A 203 23.37 -4.58 0.58
N GLN A 204 22.94 -3.92 1.66
CA GLN A 204 23.41 -4.17 3.01
C GLN A 204 23.03 -5.57 3.53
N GLU A 205 21.77 -6.00 3.30
CA GLU A 205 21.24 -7.30 3.72
C GLU A 205 21.10 -8.28 2.54
N GLY A 206 20.94 -7.73 1.33
CA GLY A 206 20.80 -8.52 0.10
C GLY A 206 20.69 -7.60 -1.11
N THR A 207 20.94 -8.15 -2.30
CA THR A 207 20.88 -7.42 -3.57
C THR A 207 19.43 -7.34 -4.07
N VAL A 208 18.61 -6.51 -3.43
CA VAL A 208 17.16 -6.47 -3.61
C VAL A 208 16.67 -5.05 -3.88
N ASN A 209 15.90 -4.89 -4.95
CA ASN A 209 14.92 -3.82 -5.15
C ASN A 209 13.54 -4.48 -5.36
N GLU A 210 12.56 -4.14 -4.53
CA GLU A 210 11.22 -4.74 -4.57
C GLU A 210 10.12 -3.75 -4.17
N GLY A 211 8.85 -4.17 -4.17
CA GLY A 211 7.71 -3.35 -3.74
C GLY A 211 7.58 -2.01 -4.46
N PRO A 212 7.67 -1.94 -5.83
CA PRO A 212 7.58 -0.67 -6.53
C PRO A 212 6.17 -0.11 -6.53
N VAL A 213 6.02 1.15 -6.13
CA VAL A 213 4.73 1.88 -6.16
C VAL A 213 4.93 3.24 -6.82
N ALA A 214 4.10 3.57 -7.81
CA ALA A 214 4.12 4.85 -8.47
C ALA A 214 3.44 5.94 -7.62
N LEU A 215 4.05 7.12 -7.61
CA LEU A 215 3.50 8.34 -7.04
C LEU A 215 3.48 9.44 -8.10
N HIS A 216 2.32 10.08 -8.27
CA HIS A 216 2.14 11.18 -9.21
C HIS A 216 1.72 12.44 -8.48
N ARG A 217 2.27 13.57 -8.88
CA ARG A 217 1.81 14.89 -8.48
C ARG A 217 2.11 15.90 -9.58
N ASP A 218 1.09 16.60 -10.03
CA ASP A 218 1.16 17.52 -11.16
C ASP A 218 1.74 16.81 -12.41
N GLU A 219 2.87 17.26 -12.95
CA GLU A 219 3.56 16.63 -14.09
C GLU A 219 4.70 15.69 -13.64
N GLU A 220 4.95 15.59 -12.34
CA GLU A 220 6.03 14.78 -11.79
C GLU A 220 5.58 13.35 -11.48
N THR A 221 6.48 12.41 -11.68
CA THR A 221 6.24 10.99 -11.38
C THR A 221 7.46 10.38 -10.71
N TRP A 222 7.19 9.63 -9.64
CA TRP A 222 8.20 8.86 -8.92
C TRP A 222 7.77 7.40 -8.83
N ILE A 223 8.74 6.50 -8.69
CA ILE A 223 8.51 5.12 -8.24
C ILE A 223 9.28 4.96 -6.93
N LEU A 224 8.54 4.72 -5.84
CA LEU A 224 9.12 4.31 -4.57
C LEU A 224 9.31 2.79 -4.62
N TYR A 225 10.40 2.33 -4.00
CA TYR A 225 10.70 0.90 -3.92
C TYR A 225 11.44 0.60 -2.63
N ALA A 226 11.35 -0.63 -2.18
CA ALA A 226 12.10 -1.09 -1.04
C ALA A 226 13.43 -1.73 -1.49
N ALA A 227 14.46 -1.58 -0.67
CA ALA A 227 15.80 -2.08 -0.95
C ALA A 227 16.48 -2.66 0.29
N SER A 228 17.55 -3.42 0.09
CA SER A 228 18.40 -4.05 1.09
C SER A 228 17.84 -5.33 1.71
N ALA A 229 16.73 -5.87 1.20
CA ALA A 229 16.06 -7.09 1.67
C ALA A 229 15.46 -7.01 3.10
N CYS A 230 14.30 -7.65 3.28
CA CYS A 230 13.48 -7.57 4.51
C CYS A 230 13.98 -8.45 5.67
N TRP A 231 14.97 -9.30 5.47
CA TRP A 231 15.46 -10.20 6.52
C TRP A 231 16.49 -9.60 7.47
N GLY A 232 16.72 -8.28 7.37
CA GLY A 232 17.57 -7.54 8.28
C GLY A 232 17.01 -6.14 8.58
N PRO A 233 17.60 -5.42 9.55
CA PRO A 233 17.06 -4.16 10.04
C PRO A 233 17.23 -2.98 9.08
N ASN A 234 17.98 -3.15 8.01
CA ASN A 234 18.35 -2.09 7.07
C ASN A 234 17.48 -2.05 5.81
N TYR A 235 16.33 -2.74 5.78
CA TYR A 235 15.31 -2.56 4.76
C TYR A 235 14.81 -1.11 4.77
N LYS A 236 14.64 -0.48 3.61
CA LYS A 236 14.37 0.95 3.49
C LYS A 236 13.80 1.31 2.13
N LEU A 237 13.34 2.54 1.96
CA LEU A 237 12.81 3.02 0.69
C LEU A 237 13.83 3.80 -0.12
N GLY A 238 13.92 3.44 -1.40
CA GLY A 238 14.53 4.23 -2.46
C GLY A 238 13.49 4.91 -3.34
N MET A 239 13.94 5.76 -4.26
CA MET A 239 13.08 6.50 -5.17
C MET A 239 13.72 6.65 -6.55
N LEU A 240 12.96 6.32 -7.59
CA LEU A 240 13.24 6.70 -8.97
C LEU A 240 12.42 7.94 -9.31
N THR A 241 13.03 8.91 -10.00
CA THR A 241 12.35 10.08 -10.55
C THR A 241 12.26 9.91 -12.06
N TYR A 242 11.08 10.12 -12.63
CA TYR A 242 10.91 10.15 -14.07
C TYR A 242 11.51 11.42 -14.65
N ALA A 243 12.48 11.25 -15.56
CA ALA A 243 13.20 12.36 -16.19
C ALA A 243 12.61 12.78 -17.56
N GLY A 244 11.49 12.16 -17.95
CA GLY A 244 10.87 12.36 -19.26
C GLY A 244 11.29 11.31 -20.28
N GLY A 245 10.56 11.22 -21.40
CA GLY A 245 10.83 10.27 -22.49
C GLY A 245 9.86 9.10 -22.55
N ASP A 246 10.33 7.92 -22.94
CA ASP A 246 9.54 6.69 -22.92
C ASP A 246 9.69 6.01 -21.54
N PRO A 247 8.62 5.77 -20.78
CA PRO A 247 8.70 5.05 -19.50
C PRO A 247 9.31 3.65 -19.61
N LEU A 248 9.28 3.05 -20.80
CA LEU A 248 9.93 1.76 -21.09
C LEU A 248 11.43 1.89 -21.41
N ASP A 249 11.99 3.09 -21.39
CA ASP A 249 13.44 3.29 -21.48
C ASP A 249 14.01 3.48 -20.06
N ALA A 250 14.95 2.63 -19.66
CA ALA A 250 15.60 2.72 -18.36
C ALA A 250 16.25 4.09 -18.11
N THR A 251 16.72 4.77 -19.16
CA THR A 251 17.31 6.12 -19.06
C THR A 251 16.31 7.23 -18.75
N SER A 252 15.01 6.94 -18.84
CA SER A 252 13.93 7.84 -18.41
C SER A 252 13.77 7.90 -16.89
N TRP A 253 14.47 7.04 -16.15
CA TRP A 253 14.39 6.94 -14.69
C TRP A 253 15.72 7.30 -14.04
N SER A 254 15.70 8.22 -13.10
CA SER A 254 16.87 8.65 -12.34
C SER A 254 16.74 8.20 -10.90
N LYS A 255 17.70 7.39 -10.42
CA LYS A 255 17.73 6.89 -9.05
C LYS A 255 18.22 7.97 -8.08
N HIS A 256 17.51 8.12 -6.96
CA HIS A 256 17.95 8.97 -5.85
C HIS A 256 19.21 8.36 -5.19
N PRO A 257 20.26 9.15 -4.92
CA PRO A 257 21.56 8.60 -4.47
C PRO A 257 21.57 8.08 -3.02
N ALA A 258 20.55 8.41 -2.23
CA ALA A 258 20.41 8.00 -0.82
C ALA A 258 19.00 7.44 -0.60
N PRO A 259 18.77 6.66 0.47
CA PRO A 259 17.42 6.26 0.85
C PRO A 259 16.56 7.51 1.15
N VAL A 260 15.26 7.40 0.90
CA VAL A 260 14.30 8.48 1.17
C VAL A 260 13.46 8.24 2.43
N PHE A 261 13.51 7.01 2.97
CA PHE A 261 12.87 6.63 4.22
C PHE A 261 13.59 5.39 4.78
N GLU A 262 14.08 5.46 6.01
CA GLU A 262 14.90 4.40 6.61
C GLU A 262 14.65 4.28 8.11
N ARG A 263 15.30 3.30 8.75
CA ARG A 263 15.17 3.01 10.19
C ARG A 263 15.39 4.24 11.07
N ALA A 264 14.71 4.27 12.20
CA ALA A 264 14.83 5.30 13.23
C ALA A 264 15.04 4.63 14.59
N ASP A 265 16.29 4.38 14.94
CA ASP A 265 16.68 3.60 16.14
C ASP A 265 16.17 4.25 17.43
N GLU A 266 16.23 5.59 17.51
CA GLU A 266 15.69 6.37 18.62
C GLU A 266 14.16 6.30 18.78
N HIS A 267 13.46 5.89 17.72
CA HIS A 267 12.01 5.66 17.70
C HIS A 267 11.64 4.18 17.88
N GLY A 268 12.63 3.26 17.92
CA GLY A 268 12.39 1.82 17.95
C GLY A 268 11.73 1.31 16.66
N VAL A 269 12.07 1.89 15.51
CA VAL A 269 11.51 1.50 14.21
C VAL A 269 12.62 1.01 13.30
N TYR A 270 12.52 -0.25 12.89
CA TYR A 270 13.53 -0.95 12.08
C TYR A 270 12.91 -1.47 10.80
N ALA A 271 13.71 -1.63 9.75
CA ALA A 271 13.29 -2.16 8.46
C ALA A 271 11.99 -1.55 7.90
N PRO A 272 11.78 -0.20 7.92
CA PRO A 272 10.58 0.39 7.34
C PRO A 272 10.63 0.32 5.82
N GLY A 273 9.56 -0.23 5.20
CA GLY A 273 9.53 -0.35 3.74
C GLY A 273 8.24 -0.94 3.20
N HIS A 274 8.27 -1.31 1.93
CA HIS A 274 7.16 -1.88 1.18
C HIS A 274 5.89 -1.05 1.35
N ASN A 275 5.91 0.14 0.79
CA ASN A 275 4.87 1.14 0.99
C ASN A 275 3.78 1.11 -0.08
N THR A 276 2.62 1.65 0.26
CA THR A 276 1.59 2.12 -0.67
C THR A 276 1.17 3.55 -0.32
N PHE A 277 0.41 4.20 -1.20
CA PHE A 277 -0.12 5.54 -0.96
C PHE A 277 -1.63 5.56 -0.99
N PHE A 278 -2.22 6.44 -0.16
CA PHE A 278 -3.64 6.73 -0.18
C PHE A 278 -3.90 8.21 0.14
N GLU A 279 -5.02 8.72 -0.35
CA GLU A 279 -5.47 10.07 -0.04
C GLU A 279 -6.32 10.08 1.23
N SER A 280 -6.27 11.20 1.96
CA SER A 280 -7.20 11.46 3.06
C SER A 280 -8.65 11.47 2.57
N PRO A 281 -9.65 11.27 3.45
CA PRO A 281 -11.07 11.29 3.09
C PRO A 281 -11.56 12.52 2.32
N ASP A 282 -10.92 13.66 2.50
CA ASP A 282 -11.23 14.92 1.79
C ASP A 282 -10.32 15.18 0.58
N GLY A 283 -9.35 14.30 0.32
CA GLY A 283 -8.40 14.41 -0.79
C GLY A 283 -7.34 15.50 -0.62
N SER A 284 -7.22 16.10 0.58
CA SER A 284 -6.28 17.22 0.80
C SER A 284 -4.88 16.77 1.20
N GLU A 285 -4.74 15.54 1.69
CA GLU A 285 -3.50 14.99 2.19
C GLU A 285 -3.14 13.67 1.50
N LEU A 286 -1.85 13.48 1.25
CA LEU A 286 -1.28 12.20 0.85
C LEU A 286 -0.73 11.47 2.07
N TRP A 287 -1.01 10.19 2.17
CA TRP A 287 -0.54 9.31 3.24
C TRP A 287 0.18 8.11 2.66
N MET A 288 1.19 7.65 3.37
CA MET A 288 1.92 6.43 3.08
C MET A 288 1.54 5.36 4.12
N ALA A 289 1.15 4.17 3.66
CA ALA A 289 1.14 2.97 4.47
C ALA A 289 2.42 2.18 4.19
N TYR A 290 3.04 1.60 5.21
CA TYR A 290 4.28 0.82 5.13
C TYR A 290 4.32 -0.19 6.26
N HIS A 291 5.19 -1.19 6.19
CA HIS A 291 5.48 -2.02 7.36
C HIS A 291 6.80 -1.62 8.02
N ALA A 292 6.95 -1.99 9.28
CA ALA A 292 8.23 -1.94 9.98
C ALA A 292 8.30 -3.03 11.05
N ASN A 293 9.51 -3.27 11.54
CA ASN A 293 9.81 -4.11 12.70
C ASN A 293 9.94 -3.25 13.96
N ASP A 294 9.63 -3.84 15.11
CA ASP A 294 9.67 -3.17 16.42
C ASP A 294 11.00 -3.44 17.16
N ALA A 295 11.79 -4.39 16.69
CA ALA A 295 13.13 -4.68 17.21
C ALA A 295 14.14 -4.90 16.07
N GLU A 296 15.41 -4.55 16.33
CA GLU A 296 16.51 -4.71 15.37
C GLU A 296 16.77 -6.18 14.99
N SER A 297 16.40 -7.11 15.87
CA SER A 297 16.56 -8.55 15.67
C SER A 297 15.45 -9.21 14.86
N ASP A 298 14.38 -8.48 14.56
CA ASP A 298 13.23 -9.00 13.83
C ASP A 298 13.59 -9.20 12.36
N VAL A 299 12.88 -10.12 11.73
CA VAL A 299 13.15 -10.57 10.38
C VAL A 299 11.92 -10.44 9.47
N CYS A 300 12.05 -10.88 8.23
CA CYS A 300 10.99 -10.91 7.24
C CYS A 300 9.97 -12.01 7.55
N ASP A 301 9.09 -11.76 8.49
CA ASP A 301 8.02 -12.69 8.87
C ASP A 301 6.67 -11.96 9.05
N MET A 302 5.70 -12.65 9.61
CA MET A 302 4.36 -12.10 9.87
C MET A 302 4.31 -11.14 11.06
N GLY A 303 5.40 -10.94 11.79
CA GLY A 303 5.52 -9.96 12.89
C GLY A 303 5.74 -8.52 12.41
N ARG A 304 6.00 -8.29 11.13
CA ARG A 304 6.10 -6.93 10.57
C ARG A 304 4.76 -6.20 10.74
N THR A 305 4.80 -4.99 11.31
CA THR A 305 3.61 -4.23 11.72
C THR A 305 3.24 -3.16 10.69
N PRO A 306 1.95 -3.06 10.29
CA PRO A 306 1.50 -2.02 9.34
C PRO A 306 1.38 -0.67 10.04
N ARG A 307 1.93 0.36 9.41
CA ARG A 307 2.00 1.73 9.91
C ARG A 307 1.55 2.71 8.83
N ILE A 308 1.10 3.89 9.23
CA ILE A 308 0.79 4.98 8.30
C ILE A 308 1.44 6.29 8.77
N GLN A 309 1.82 7.12 7.78
CA GLN A 309 2.41 8.42 8.02
C GLN A 309 2.01 9.38 6.89
N GLN A 310 1.76 10.65 7.23
CA GLN A 310 1.49 11.68 6.24
C GLN A 310 2.74 11.97 5.42
N VAL A 311 2.58 12.12 4.10
CA VAL A 311 3.64 12.53 3.19
C VAL A 311 3.63 14.04 3.07
N GLY A 312 4.77 14.65 3.39
CA GLY A 312 5.03 16.07 3.16
C GLY A 312 5.57 16.34 1.74
N TRP A 313 5.87 17.61 1.51
CA TRP A 313 6.48 18.07 0.26
C TRP A 313 7.59 19.07 0.56
N THR A 314 8.74 18.88 -0.07
CA THR A 314 9.85 19.82 0.02
C THR A 314 9.55 21.10 -0.75
N ASP A 315 10.33 22.17 -0.52
CA ASP A 315 10.15 23.46 -1.22
C ASP A 315 10.32 23.35 -2.74
N ASP A 316 11.08 22.35 -3.22
CA ASP A 316 11.26 22.04 -4.64
C ASP A 316 10.25 21.00 -5.19
N GLY A 317 9.20 20.68 -4.40
CA GLY A 317 8.05 19.89 -4.83
C GLY A 317 8.23 18.37 -4.77
N ARG A 318 9.37 17.86 -4.26
CA ARG A 318 9.58 16.41 -4.09
C ARG A 318 8.85 15.88 -2.85
N PRO A 319 8.45 14.60 -2.84
CA PRO A 319 7.86 13.99 -1.66
C PRO A 319 8.86 13.97 -0.48
N ASP A 320 8.36 14.29 0.70
CA ASP A 320 9.08 14.24 1.98
C ASP A 320 8.37 13.22 2.88
N PHE A 321 9.02 12.10 3.12
CA PHE A 321 8.47 11.01 3.93
C PHE A 321 8.77 11.18 5.42
N GLY A 322 9.62 12.16 5.78
CA GLY A 322 10.04 12.40 7.17
C GLY A 322 10.81 11.23 7.78
N VAL A 323 10.65 11.05 9.09
CA VAL A 323 11.25 9.96 9.88
C VAL A 323 10.15 9.05 10.41
N PRO A 324 10.31 7.71 10.42
CA PRO A 324 9.32 6.81 10.98
C PRO A 324 8.91 7.18 12.40
N ALA A 325 7.61 7.34 12.64
CA ALA A 325 7.10 7.74 13.95
C ALA A 325 7.18 6.57 14.94
N SER A 326 7.59 6.84 16.19
CA SER A 326 7.57 5.85 17.27
C SER A 326 6.14 5.43 17.62
N GLU A 327 5.97 4.30 18.29
CA GLU A 327 4.68 3.81 18.78
C GLU A 327 4.00 4.74 19.80
N GLU A 328 4.79 5.55 20.50
CA GLU A 328 4.28 6.53 21.47
C GLU A 328 3.83 7.84 20.81
N THR A 329 4.23 8.07 19.54
CA THR A 329 3.93 9.31 18.83
C THR A 329 2.45 9.35 18.45
N ARG A 330 1.73 10.35 18.95
CA ARG A 330 0.36 10.64 18.56
C ARG A 330 0.34 11.40 17.24
N LEU A 331 -0.16 10.75 16.21
CA LEU A 331 -0.33 11.32 14.87
C LEU A 331 -1.77 11.81 14.70
N PRO A 332 -2.00 12.92 13.96
CA PRO A 332 -3.36 13.29 13.56
C PRO A 332 -3.95 12.21 12.67
N VAL A 333 -5.26 12.00 12.72
CA VAL A 333 -5.92 11.14 11.72
C VAL A 333 -5.97 11.85 10.36
N PRO A 334 -6.00 11.11 9.23
CA PRO A 334 -6.17 11.69 7.91
C PRO A 334 -7.39 12.63 7.82
N SER A 335 -7.19 13.80 7.21
CA SER A 335 -8.19 14.87 7.15
C SER A 335 -9.51 14.42 6.52
N ARG A 336 -10.62 14.89 7.09
CA ARG A 336 -11.97 14.67 6.56
C ARG A 336 -12.61 15.93 6.01
N GLY A 337 -11.86 17.05 6.08
CA GLY A 337 -12.37 18.37 5.77
C GLY A 337 -13.46 18.84 6.76
N ASP A 338 -13.63 20.13 6.87
CA ASP A 338 -14.80 20.73 7.50
C ASP A 338 -16.00 20.61 6.54
N ARG A 339 -16.63 19.44 6.43
CA ARG A 339 -17.94 19.37 5.79
C ARG A 339 -19.00 19.70 6.84
N PRO A 340 -19.64 20.90 6.79
CA PRO A 340 -20.86 21.13 7.55
C PRO A 340 -21.95 20.24 6.94
N GLY A 341 -22.34 19.19 7.66
CA GLY A 341 -23.58 18.45 7.46
C GLY A 341 -23.58 17.49 6.27
N SER A 342 -23.13 16.26 6.51
CA SER A 342 -23.69 15.08 5.87
C SER A 342 -24.13 14.14 7.01
N ASP A 343 -25.29 14.45 7.57
CA ASP A 343 -26.09 13.52 8.38
C ASP A 343 -26.73 12.44 7.49
#